data_878f4670022b4a25305c7e3c77f458a6
#
_entry.id   878f4670022b4a25305c7e3c77f458a6
#
_cell.length_a   1.000
_cell.length_b   1.000
_cell.length_c   1.000
_cell.angle_alpha   90.00
_cell.angle_beta   90.00
_cell.angle_gamma   90.00
#
_symmetry.space_group_name_H-M   'P 1'
#
loop_
_entity.id
_entity.type
_entity.pdbx_description
1 polymer ?
#
loop_
_entity_poly.entity_id
_entity_poly.type
_entity_poly.pdbx_seq_one_letter_code
_entity_poly.pdbx_strand_id
1 'polypeptide(L)'
;MFDRHMYHLIKTHMTENLNGVEYNNAYINSLLEVLEANLSYVPSSTSKNEIADISLFDHVKLTAAMASCIYQYLEEQKITDYKNALFTNGKAFYQKDAFILYSMDISGIQDFIYTIHSENAMKMLRSKSFYLEIMMEHIIDSLLERLNLSRANLIYSGGGHCYLLLPNTQNVKDKIQQYHTEINTWFLEHFQVSLYIAGGYSVCSSDSLKNVPEGSYAQIFKNISRMISTQKASRYTAGQLIALNRKKESDYSRECRVCRRIESVDENGLCPHCSAL
;
A
#
# COMPACT_ATOMS: atom_id res chain seq x y z
N MET A 1 -29.59 -16.01 5.89
CA MET A 1 -28.87 -16.71 6.96
C MET A 1 -28.09 -17.84 6.32
N PHE A 2 -26.78 -17.96 6.55
CA PHE A 2 -25.99 -19.08 6.01
C PHE A 2 -26.46 -20.38 6.66
N ASP A 3 -26.83 -21.37 5.84
CA ASP A 3 -27.22 -22.70 6.28
C ASP A 3 -26.04 -23.69 6.13
N ARG A 4 -26.26 -24.92 6.60
CA ARG A 4 -25.24 -25.98 6.55
C ARG A 4 -24.82 -26.34 5.12
N HIS A 5 -25.73 -26.21 4.16
CA HIS A 5 -25.47 -26.50 2.76
C HIS A 5 -24.54 -25.45 2.14
N MET A 6 -24.77 -24.17 2.42
CA MET A 6 -23.91 -23.08 1.95
C MET A 6 -22.48 -23.19 2.50
N TYR A 7 -22.29 -23.51 3.78
CA TYR A 7 -20.95 -23.76 4.33
C TYR A 7 -20.25 -24.94 3.66
N HIS A 8 -21.00 -25.98 3.30
CA HIS A 8 -20.45 -27.13 2.59
C HIS A 8 -19.98 -26.73 1.18
N LEU A 9 -20.76 -25.96 0.44
CA LEU A 9 -20.39 -25.45 -0.87
C LEU A 9 -19.14 -24.55 -0.80
N ILE A 10 -19.09 -23.62 0.14
CA ILE A 10 -17.92 -22.76 0.36
C ILE A 10 -16.67 -23.61 0.60
N LYS A 11 -16.75 -24.61 1.49
CA LYS A 11 -15.64 -25.51 1.78
C LYS A 11 -15.20 -26.28 0.53
N THR A 12 -16.12 -26.77 -0.29
CA THR A 12 -15.81 -27.49 -1.52
C THR A 12 -15.10 -26.57 -2.51
N HIS A 13 -15.62 -25.37 -2.79
CA HIS A 13 -14.99 -24.40 -3.69
C HIS A 13 -13.61 -23.97 -3.21
N MET A 14 -13.44 -23.72 -1.90
CA MET A 14 -12.12 -23.39 -1.35
C MET A 14 -11.12 -24.54 -1.56
N THR A 15 -11.55 -25.79 -1.32
CA THR A 15 -10.67 -26.96 -1.50
C THR A 15 -10.25 -27.11 -2.97
N GLU A 16 -11.19 -26.93 -3.90
CA GLU A 16 -10.92 -27.01 -5.34
C GLU A 16 -9.95 -25.89 -5.78
N ASN A 17 -10.19 -24.65 -5.36
CA ASN A 17 -9.37 -23.51 -5.71
C ASN A 17 -7.95 -23.62 -5.11
N LEU A 18 -7.82 -24.07 -3.87
CA LEU A 18 -6.52 -24.23 -3.20
C LEU A 18 -5.66 -25.34 -3.84
N ASN A 19 -6.28 -26.36 -4.43
CA ASN A 19 -5.55 -27.42 -5.14
C ASN A 19 -4.77 -26.89 -6.37
N GLY A 20 -5.18 -25.74 -6.92
CA GLY A 20 -4.51 -25.07 -8.04
C GLY A 20 -3.43 -24.05 -7.64
N VAL A 21 -3.26 -23.77 -6.35
CA VAL A 21 -2.31 -22.75 -5.87
C VAL A 21 -0.93 -23.38 -5.69
N GLU A 22 0.05 -22.87 -6.43
CA GLU A 22 1.44 -23.35 -6.33
C GLU A 22 2.13 -22.85 -5.06
N TYR A 23 2.93 -23.72 -4.46
CA TYR A 23 3.76 -23.39 -3.29
C TYR A 23 5.05 -22.67 -3.74
N ASN A 24 4.94 -21.35 -3.90
CA ASN A 24 6.04 -20.46 -4.27
C ASN A 24 6.02 -19.19 -3.39
N ASN A 25 6.86 -18.20 -3.68
CA ASN A 25 6.94 -16.96 -2.90
C ASN A 25 5.63 -16.13 -2.92
N ALA A 26 4.79 -16.31 -3.94
CA ALA A 26 3.49 -15.64 -4.05
C ALA A 26 2.34 -16.42 -3.39
N TYR A 27 2.62 -17.61 -2.80
CA TYR A 27 1.60 -18.50 -2.23
C TYR A 27 0.63 -17.79 -1.28
N ILE A 28 1.14 -16.98 -0.37
CA ILE A 28 0.31 -16.27 0.61
C ILE A 28 -0.65 -15.30 -0.07
N ASN A 29 -0.19 -14.57 -1.09
CA ASN A 29 -1.06 -13.65 -1.83
C ASN A 29 -2.13 -14.42 -2.61
N SER A 30 -1.78 -15.52 -3.27
CA SER A 30 -2.75 -16.39 -3.95
C SER A 30 -3.76 -17.00 -2.97
N LEU A 31 -3.30 -17.41 -1.79
CA LEU A 31 -4.18 -17.88 -0.71
C LEU A 31 -5.16 -16.81 -0.28
N LEU A 32 -4.71 -15.55 -0.12
CA LEU A 32 -5.59 -14.43 0.23
C LEU A 32 -6.67 -14.20 -0.81
N GLU A 33 -6.36 -14.28 -2.10
CA GLU A 33 -7.35 -14.17 -3.19
C GLU A 33 -8.43 -15.27 -3.11
N VAL A 34 -8.02 -16.51 -2.85
CA VAL A 34 -8.97 -17.63 -2.67
C VAL A 34 -9.85 -17.41 -1.43
N LEU A 35 -9.26 -16.95 -0.32
CA LEU A 35 -10.00 -16.66 0.90
C LEU A 35 -10.97 -15.49 0.69
N GLU A 36 -10.56 -14.44 -0.01
CA GLU A 36 -11.40 -13.29 -0.33
C GLU A 36 -12.62 -13.70 -1.15
N ALA A 37 -12.40 -14.42 -2.24
CA ALA A 37 -13.47 -14.88 -3.13
C ALA A 37 -14.54 -15.74 -2.42
N ASN A 38 -14.15 -16.47 -1.38
CA ASN A 38 -15.03 -17.43 -0.70
C ASN A 38 -15.57 -16.94 0.65
N LEU A 39 -14.86 -16.03 1.35
CA LEU A 39 -15.17 -15.68 2.73
C LEU A 39 -15.62 -14.23 2.94
N SER A 40 -15.62 -13.38 1.90
CA SER A 40 -16.00 -11.97 2.02
C SER A 40 -17.44 -11.75 2.51
N TYR A 41 -18.33 -12.68 2.25
CA TYR A 41 -19.73 -12.61 2.69
C TYR A 41 -20.04 -13.54 3.86
N VAL A 42 -19.07 -14.31 4.34
CA VAL A 42 -19.24 -15.19 5.51
C VAL A 42 -19.01 -14.34 6.77
N PRO A 43 -19.95 -14.34 7.73
CA PRO A 43 -19.77 -13.58 8.96
C PRO A 43 -18.62 -14.16 9.82
N SER A 44 -17.84 -13.28 10.43
CA SER A 44 -16.72 -13.68 11.30
C SER A 44 -17.18 -14.29 12.62
N SER A 45 -18.40 -13.97 13.06
CA SER A 45 -19.01 -14.47 14.30
C SER A 45 -20.34 -15.16 14.03
N THR A 46 -20.57 -16.25 14.74
CA THR A 46 -21.87 -16.95 14.79
C THR A 46 -22.65 -16.66 16.07
N SER A 47 -22.13 -15.79 16.92
CA SER A 47 -22.75 -15.38 18.19
C SER A 47 -24.04 -14.62 17.91
N LYS A 48 -25.13 -14.98 18.59
CA LYS A 48 -26.41 -14.26 18.53
C LYS A 48 -26.38 -12.89 19.22
N ASN A 49 -25.32 -12.64 20.01
CA ASN A 49 -25.16 -11.41 20.78
C ASN A 49 -24.26 -10.38 20.07
N GLU A 50 -23.75 -10.71 18.91
CA GLU A 50 -22.88 -9.86 18.10
C GLU A 50 -23.54 -9.52 16.77
N ILE A 51 -23.26 -8.33 16.28
CA ILE A 51 -23.67 -7.92 14.93
C ILE A 51 -22.71 -8.59 13.95
N ALA A 52 -23.25 -9.34 13.00
CA ALA A 52 -22.45 -10.06 12.00
C ALA A 52 -22.10 -9.13 10.81
N ASP A 53 -21.43 -8.02 11.09
CA ASP A 53 -21.07 -6.96 10.15
C ASP A 53 -19.62 -7.02 9.65
N ILE A 54 -18.81 -7.92 10.22
CA ILE A 54 -17.42 -8.15 9.80
C ILE A 54 -17.33 -9.47 9.07
N SER A 55 -16.70 -9.47 7.88
CA SER A 55 -16.49 -10.70 7.12
C SER A 55 -15.45 -11.61 7.77
N LEU A 56 -15.55 -12.90 7.55
CA LEU A 56 -14.55 -13.86 7.99
C LEU A 56 -13.22 -13.62 7.27
N PHE A 57 -13.24 -13.18 6.02
CA PHE A 57 -12.05 -12.79 5.28
C PHE A 57 -11.30 -11.65 5.96
N ASP A 58 -12.00 -10.53 6.27
CA ASP A 58 -11.36 -9.38 6.91
C ASP A 58 -10.78 -9.74 8.29
N HIS A 59 -11.51 -10.54 9.05
CA HIS A 59 -11.05 -11.02 10.36
C HIS A 59 -9.76 -11.83 10.24
N VAL A 60 -9.70 -12.81 9.32
CA VAL A 60 -8.53 -13.66 9.11
C VAL A 60 -7.35 -12.86 8.56
N LYS A 61 -7.61 -11.98 7.59
CA LYS A 61 -6.59 -11.09 6.98
C LYS A 61 -5.94 -10.20 8.04
N LEU A 62 -6.73 -9.50 8.85
CA LEU A 62 -6.20 -8.63 9.91
C LEU A 62 -5.47 -9.44 11.00
N THR A 63 -5.96 -10.63 11.34
CA THR A 63 -5.30 -11.52 12.29
C THR A 63 -3.90 -11.93 11.76
N ALA A 64 -3.80 -12.29 10.49
CA ALA A 64 -2.51 -12.62 9.86
C ALA A 64 -1.56 -11.41 9.80
N ALA A 65 -2.08 -10.22 9.46
CA ALA A 65 -1.31 -8.99 9.47
C ALA A 65 -0.75 -8.66 10.86
N MET A 66 -1.57 -8.74 11.90
CA MET A 66 -1.13 -8.50 13.27
C MET A 66 -0.12 -9.55 13.74
N ALA A 67 -0.36 -10.83 13.42
CA ALA A 67 0.55 -11.91 13.80
C ALA A 67 1.94 -11.74 13.17
N SER A 68 2.02 -11.41 11.87
CA SER A 68 3.29 -11.15 11.19
C SER A 68 4.04 -9.94 11.78
N CYS A 69 3.32 -8.87 12.13
CA CYS A 69 3.91 -7.70 12.80
C CYS A 69 4.44 -8.05 14.19
N ILE A 70 3.66 -8.76 15.00
CA ILE A 70 4.06 -9.18 16.35
C ILE A 70 5.30 -10.08 16.27
N TYR A 71 5.32 -11.03 15.34
CA TYR A 71 6.45 -11.93 15.16
C TYR A 71 7.75 -11.15 14.88
N GLN A 72 7.77 -10.29 13.86
CA GLN A 72 8.95 -9.48 13.52
C GLN A 72 9.36 -8.52 14.66
N TYR A 73 8.38 -7.94 15.37
CA TYR A 73 8.65 -7.08 16.51
C TYR A 73 9.34 -7.85 17.65
N LEU A 74 8.85 -9.05 17.99
CA LEU A 74 9.44 -9.88 19.06
C LEU A 74 10.82 -10.40 18.66
N GLU A 75 11.03 -10.75 17.39
CA GLU A 75 12.34 -11.16 16.86
C GLU A 75 13.38 -10.04 17.03
N GLU A 76 13.05 -8.79 16.66
CA GLU A 76 13.96 -7.65 16.83
C GLU A 76 14.26 -7.39 18.31
N GLN A 77 13.26 -7.55 19.20
CA GLN A 77 13.42 -7.41 20.64
C GLN A 77 14.13 -8.61 21.30
N LYS A 78 14.45 -9.67 20.51
CA LYS A 78 15.05 -10.92 20.98
C LYS A 78 14.23 -11.63 22.08
N ILE A 79 12.90 -11.50 22.00
CA ILE A 79 11.97 -12.13 22.91
C ILE A 79 11.58 -13.51 22.37
N THR A 80 12.01 -14.58 23.03
CA THR A 80 11.77 -15.95 22.62
C THR A 80 10.67 -16.65 23.44
N ASP A 81 10.38 -16.16 24.64
CA ASP A 81 9.27 -16.65 25.45
C ASP A 81 7.95 -15.97 25.05
N TYR A 82 7.40 -16.40 23.91
CA TYR A 82 6.14 -15.89 23.37
C TYR A 82 4.95 -16.11 24.30
N LYS A 83 4.94 -17.25 25.05
CA LYS A 83 3.88 -17.55 26.00
C LYS A 83 3.83 -16.52 27.12
N ASN A 84 4.97 -16.19 27.68
CA ASN A 84 5.05 -15.18 28.73
C ASN A 84 4.71 -13.79 28.17
N ALA A 85 5.26 -13.40 27.04
CA ALA A 85 5.05 -12.08 26.43
C ALA A 85 3.60 -11.82 26.02
N LEU A 86 2.94 -12.79 25.37
CA LEU A 86 1.65 -12.58 24.71
C LEU A 86 0.45 -13.07 25.53
N PHE A 87 0.64 -14.06 26.42
CA PHE A 87 -0.47 -14.61 27.23
C PHE A 87 -0.37 -14.18 28.68
N THR A 88 0.73 -14.49 29.38
CA THR A 88 0.87 -14.14 30.79
C THR A 88 0.87 -12.64 31.00
N ASN A 89 1.62 -11.90 30.18
CA ASN A 89 1.73 -10.44 30.20
C ASN A 89 0.95 -9.76 29.04
N GLY A 90 -0.06 -10.42 28.49
CA GLY A 90 -0.79 -9.94 27.31
C GLY A 90 -1.35 -8.52 27.47
N LYS A 91 -1.88 -8.18 28.66
CA LYS A 91 -2.37 -6.82 28.94
C LYS A 91 -1.27 -5.76 28.84
N ALA A 92 -0.07 -6.07 29.31
CA ALA A 92 1.09 -5.17 29.17
C ALA A 92 1.57 -5.09 27.72
N PHE A 93 1.44 -6.19 26.95
CA PHE A 93 1.78 -6.18 25.53
C PHE A 93 0.83 -5.30 24.71
N TYR A 94 -0.46 -5.23 25.06
CA TYR A 94 -1.42 -4.35 24.36
C TYR A 94 -1.05 -2.87 24.42
N GLN A 95 -0.28 -2.44 25.42
CA GLN A 95 0.19 -1.06 25.57
C GLN A 95 1.51 -0.79 24.84
N LYS A 96 2.21 -1.83 24.34
CA LYS A 96 3.45 -1.64 23.61
C LYS A 96 3.21 -1.17 22.20
N ASP A 97 3.99 -0.19 21.77
CA ASP A 97 4.01 0.30 20.41
C ASP A 97 4.68 -0.73 19.48
N ALA A 98 4.00 -1.85 19.26
CA ALA A 98 4.50 -2.96 18.45
C ALA A 98 4.22 -2.80 16.95
N PHE A 99 3.39 -1.83 16.58
CA PHE A 99 2.92 -1.63 15.22
C PHE A 99 3.25 -0.25 14.68
N ILE A 100 3.29 -0.15 13.37
CA ILE A 100 3.29 1.08 12.59
C ILE A 100 2.06 1.03 11.68
N LEU A 101 1.20 2.03 11.74
CA LEU A 101 0.29 2.31 10.63
C LEU A 101 1.01 3.25 9.67
N TYR A 102 1.27 2.78 8.47
CA TYR A 102 1.99 3.48 7.42
C TYR A 102 1.08 3.79 6.25
N SER A 103 1.27 4.93 5.62
CA SER A 103 0.51 5.34 4.45
C SER A 103 1.41 5.96 3.40
N MET A 104 1.10 5.70 2.14
CA MET A 104 1.65 6.38 0.96
C MET A 104 0.54 7.10 0.21
N ASP A 105 0.91 8.21 -0.44
CA ASP A 105 0.01 9.04 -1.23
C ASP A 105 0.74 9.62 -2.43
N ILE A 106 0.30 9.29 -3.63
CA ILE A 106 0.84 9.83 -4.88
C ILE A 106 0.23 11.22 -5.12
N SER A 107 1.09 12.22 -5.25
CA SER A 107 0.71 13.60 -5.60
C SER A 107 0.86 13.85 -7.09
N GLY A 108 0.00 14.69 -7.66
CA GLY A 108 0.03 15.07 -9.07
C GLY A 108 -0.84 14.21 -9.98
N ILE A 109 -1.61 13.28 -9.41
CA ILE A 109 -2.47 12.34 -10.16
C ILE A 109 -3.42 13.08 -11.11
N GLN A 110 -4.11 14.09 -10.65
CA GLN A 110 -5.09 14.82 -11.46
C GLN A 110 -4.42 15.50 -12.65
N ASP A 111 -3.33 16.23 -12.41
CA ASP A 111 -2.60 16.91 -13.48
C ASP A 111 -2.04 15.88 -14.49
N PHE A 112 -1.52 14.75 -14.01
CA PHE A 112 -1.04 13.67 -14.87
C PHE A 112 -2.16 13.09 -15.73
N ILE A 113 -3.32 12.79 -15.16
CA ILE A 113 -4.46 12.18 -15.88
C ILE A 113 -5.07 13.18 -16.86
N TYR A 114 -5.36 14.41 -16.44
CA TYR A 114 -6.11 15.38 -17.23
C TYR A 114 -5.29 16.22 -18.21
N THR A 115 -3.96 16.11 -18.20
CA THR A 115 -3.11 16.74 -19.24
C THR A 115 -3.23 15.94 -20.55
N ILE A 116 -4.34 16.12 -21.25
CA ILE A 116 -4.65 15.47 -22.54
C ILE A 116 -5.31 16.48 -23.48
N HIS A 117 -4.80 16.60 -24.70
CA HIS A 117 -5.26 17.53 -25.73
C HIS A 117 -5.56 16.83 -27.07
N SER A 118 -5.95 15.55 -27.06
CA SER A 118 -6.13 14.78 -28.29
C SER A 118 -7.57 14.33 -28.52
N GLU A 119 -7.90 13.98 -29.75
CA GLU A 119 -9.18 13.40 -30.17
C GLU A 119 -9.50 12.09 -29.44
N ASN A 120 -8.48 11.36 -28.93
CA ASN A 120 -8.61 10.12 -28.16
C ASN A 120 -8.60 10.34 -26.63
N ALA A 121 -9.05 11.49 -26.15
CA ALA A 121 -8.95 11.87 -24.74
C ALA A 121 -9.50 10.82 -23.77
N MET A 122 -10.66 10.22 -24.06
CA MET A 122 -11.27 9.19 -23.20
C MET A 122 -10.40 7.92 -23.08
N LYS A 123 -9.78 7.48 -24.18
CA LYS A 123 -8.89 6.31 -24.18
C LYS A 123 -7.64 6.60 -23.34
N MET A 124 -7.05 7.75 -23.52
CA MET A 124 -5.86 8.17 -22.77
C MET A 124 -6.13 8.39 -21.27
N LEU A 125 -7.29 8.95 -20.91
CA LEU A 125 -7.72 9.07 -19.51
C LEU A 125 -7.77 7.69 -18.83
N ARG A 126 -8.40 6.73 -19.47
CA ARG A 126 -8.50 5.36 -18.95
C ARG A 126 -7.12 4.70 -18.83
N SER A 127 -6.29 4.82 -19.85
CA SER A 127 -4.93 4.26 -19.85
C SER A 127 -4.08 4.86 -18.73
N LYS A 128 -4.10 6.19 -18.55
CA LYS A 128 -3.35 6.85 -17.50
C LYS A 128 -3.85 6.51 -16.10
N SER A 129 -5.17 6.43 -15.90
CA SER A 129 -5.74 6.00 -14.63
C SER A 129 -5.35 4.56 -14.29
N PHE A 130 -5.47 3.65 -15.26
CA PHE A 130 -5.09 2.25 -15.09
C PHE A 130 -3.58 2.10 -14.82
N TYR A 131 -2.75 2.85 -15.55
CA TYR A 131 -1.30 2.85 -15.33
C TYR A 131 -0.93 3.27 -13.91
N LEU A 132 -1.56 4.34 -13.37
CA LEU A 132 -1.31 4.79 -12.00
C LEU A 132 -1.76 3.75 -10.97
N GLU A 133 -2.87 3.07 -11.22
CA GLU A 133 -3.38 2.01 -10.34
C GLU A 133 -2.41 0.82 -10.29
N ILE A 134 -2.01 0.28 -11.45
CA ILE A 134 -1.02 -0.80 -11.53
C ILE A 134 0.33 -0.39 -10.93
N MET A 135 0.76 0.84 -11.16
CA MET A 135 1.99 1.36 -10.57
C MET A 135 1.90 1.41 -9.04
N MET A 136 0.77 1.86 -8.49
CA MET A 136 0.58 1.88 -7.02
C MET A 136 0.57 0.47 -6.43
N GLU A 137 -0.12 -0.47 -7.09
CA GLU A 137 -0.13 -1.88 -6.68
C GLU A 137 1.29 -2.49 -6.70
N HIS A 138 2.07 -2.21 -7.75
CA HIS A 138 3.46 -2.65 -7.83
C HIS A 138 4.35 -2.04 -6.74
N ILE A 139 4.15 -0.76 -6.44
CA ILE A 139 4.87 -0.07 -5.35
C ILE A 139 4.56 -0.72 -4.00
N ILE A 140 3.29 -1.03 -3.74
CA ILE A 140 2.86 -1.69 -2.51
C ILE A 140 3.49 -3.08 -2.40
N ASP A 141 3.38 -3.90 -3.44
CA ASP A 141 3.92 -5.26 -3.45
C ASP A 141 5.44 -5.29 -3.25
N SER A 142 6.15 -4.43 -3.97
CA SER A 142 7.61 -4.31 -3.84
C SER A 142 8.05 -3.90 -2.43
N LEU A 143 7.30 -3.01 -1.77
CA LEU A 143 7.57 -2.65 -0.38
C LEU A 143 7.31 -3.82 0.56
N LEU A 144 6.16 -4.48 0.44
CA LEU A 144 5.81 -5.62 1.28
C LEU A 144 6.82 -6.77 1.14
N GLU A 145 7.27 -7.07 -0.07
CA GLU A 145 8.31 -8.08 -0.32
C GLU A 145 9.63 -7.72 0.38
N ARG A 146 10.09 -6.47 0.28
CA ARG A 146 11.31 -6.01 0.98
C ARG A 146 11.20 -6.09 2.49
N LEU A 147 9.98 -5.98 3.03
CA LEU A 147 9.70 -6.09 4.45
C LEU A 147 9.45 -7.53 4.92
N ASN A 148 9.51 -8.53 4.01
CA ASN A 148 9.11 -9.91 4.25
C ASN A 148 7.68 -10.01 4.82
N LEU A 149 6.77 -9.26 4.23
CA LEU A 149 5.35 -9.22 4.55
C LEU A 149 4.53 -9.61 3.32
N SER A 150 3.23 -9.83 3.52
CA SER A 150 2.30 -10.18 2.46
C SER A 150 1.19 -9.13 2.32
N ARG A 151 0.34 -9.28 1.31
CA ARG A 151 -0.86 -8.46 1.13
C ARG A 151 -1.86 -8.54 2.30
N ALA A 152 -1.71 -9.46 3.25
CA ALA A 152 -2.46 -9.42 4.50
C ALA A 152 -2.23 -8.10 5.24
N ASN A 153 -1.02 -7.52 5.14
CA ASN A 153 -0.64 -6.26 5.76
C ASN A 153 -1.17 -5.01 5.02
N LEU A 154 -1.73 -5.17 3.83
CA LEU A 154 -2.40 -4.11 3.09
C LEU A 154 -3.83 -3.94 3.60
N ILE A 155 -4.08 -2.86 4.35
CA ILE A 155 -5.38 -2.57 4.94
C ILE A 155 -6.31 -1.90 3.94
N TYR A 156 -5.77 -0.99 3.11
CA TYR A 156 -6.52 -0.25 2.11
C TYR A 156 -5.61 0.18 0.97
N SER A 157 -6.11 0.10 -0.27
CA SER A 157 -5.51 0.70 -1.46
C SER A 157 -6.62 1.31 -2.32
N GLY A 158 -6.38 2.51 -2.85
CA GLY A 158 -7.31 3.16 -3.78
C GLY A 158 -6.96 4.61 -4.05
N GLY A 159 -7.15 5.05 -5.29
CA GLY A 159 -6.97 6.45 -5.69
C GLY A 159 -5.54 6.98 -5.54
N GLY A 160 -4.53 6.11 -5.61
CA GLY A 160 -3.12 6.49 -5.39
C GLY A 160 -2.73 6.62 -3.93
N HIS A 161 -3.54 6.08 -3.02
CA HIS A 161 -3.35 6.13 -1.58
C HIS A 161 -3.48 4.73 -0.98
N CYS A 162 -2.66 4.40 0.04
CA CYS A 162 -2.77 3.12 0.74
C CYS A 162 -2.53 3.26 2.24
N TYR A 163 -2.99 2.27 3.00
CA TYR A 163 -2.63 2.02 4.39
C TYR A 163 -2.07 0.62 4.56
N LEU A 164 -0.93 0.52 5.24
CA LEU A 164 -0.27 -0.74 5.58
C LEU A 164 -0.10 -0.85 7.10
N LEU A 165 -0.38 -2.03 7.65
CA LEU A 165 -0.04 -2.36 9.03
C LEU A 165 1.32 -3.06 9.05
N LEU A 166 2.31 -2.44 9.67
CA LEU A 166 3.70 -2.87 9.65
C LEU A 166 4.23 -3.08 11.07
N PRO A 167 5.29 -3.91 11.27
CA PRO A 167 5.93 -4.05 12.58
C PRO A 167 6.74 -2.81 12.93
N ASN A 168 6.69 -2.38 14.19
CA ASN A 168 7.49 -1.26 14.69
C ASN A 168 8.92 -1.70 15.00
N THR A 169 9.71 -1.88 13.97
CA THR A 169 11.12 -2.24 14.05
C THR A 169 11.99 -1.18 13.39
N GLN A 170 13.25 -1.08 13.81
CA GLN A 170 14.18 -0.11 13.18
C GLN A 170 14.46 -0.52 11.73
N ASN A 171 14.63 -1.82 11.47
CA ASN A 171 14.83 -2.34 10.13
C ASN A 171 13.69 -1.94 9.17
N VAL A 172 12.43 -1.99 9.60
CA VAL A 172 11.28 -1.58 8.79
C VAL A 172 11.33 -0.08 8.49
N LYS A 173 11.64 0.76 9.48
CA LYS A 173 11.75 2.22 9.29
C LYS A 173 12.84 2.58 8.29
N ASP A 174 14.00 1.94 8.40
CA ASP A 174 15.14 2.17 7.50
C ASP A 174 14.81 1.74 6.06
N LYS A 175 14.16 0.58 5.89
CA LYS A 175 13.72 0.09 4.58
C LYS A 175 12.66 1.00 3.95
N ILE A 176 11.70 1.50 4.72
CA ILE A 176 10.72 2.48 4.25
C ILE A 176 11.43 3.73 3.73
N GLN A 177 12.36 4.29 4.51
CA GLN A 177 13.09 5.50 4.13
C GLN A 177 13.90 5.29 2.84
N GLN A 178 14.60 4.17 2.75
CA GLN A 178 15.37 3.79 1.55
C GLN A 178 14.45 3.66 0.34
N TYR A 179 13.35 2.94 0.49
CA TYR A 179 12.39 2.70 -0.58
C TYR A 179 11.75 3.98 -1.10
N HIS A 180 11.38 4.91 -0.21
CA HIS A 180 10.90 6.24 -0.59
C HIS A 180 11.91 7.02 -1.42
N THR A 181 13.18 6.96 -1.04
CA THR A 181 14.24 7.63 -1.78
C THR A 181 14.40 7.06 -3.19
N GLU A 182 14.40 5.74 -3.31
CA GLU A 182 14.51 5.03 -4.59
C GLU A 182 13.34 5.37 -5.53
N ILE A 183 12.11 5.27 -5.03
CA ILE A 183 10.92 5.55 -5.85
C ILE A 183 10.82 7.01 -6.26
N ASN A 184 11.08 7.95 -5.36
CA ASN A 184 11.03 9.37 -5.71
C ASN A 184 12.16 9.77 -6.66
N THR A 185 13.31 9.08 -6.60
CA THR A 185 14.37 9.25 -7.61
C THR A 185 13.88 8.77 -8.98
N TRP A 186 13.27 7.58 -9.03
CA TRP A 186 12.69 7.05 -10.25
C TRP A 186 11.55 7.94 -10.79
N PHE A 187 10.67 8.46 -9.93
CA PHE A 187 9.64 9.42 -10.33
C PHE A 187 10.24 10.71 -10.92
N LEU A 188 11.32 11.22 -10.30
CA LEU A 188 11.99 12.42 -10.77
C LEU A 188 12.63 12.22 -12.16
N GLU A 189 13.19 11.05 -12.41
CA GLU A 189 13.79 10.68 -13.71
C GLU A 189 12.75 10.51 -14.81
N HIS A 190 11.62 9.85 -14.51
CA HIS A 190 10.62 9.47 -15.51
C HIS A 190 9.49 10.49 -15.64
N PHE A 191 9.02 11.07 -14.54
CA PHE A 191 7.88 12.00 -14.51
C PHE A 191 8.26 13.43 -14.16
N GLN A 192 9.56 13.67 -13.91
CA GLN A 192 10.05 14.97 -13.45
C GLN A 192 9.31 15.41 -12.17
N VAL A 193 8.69 16.60 -12.18
CA VAL A 193 7.93 17.13 -11.03
C VAL A 193 6.43 16.77 -11.05
N SER A 194 5.99 16.02 -12.08
CA SER A 194 4.57 15.74 -12.30
C SER A 194 4.00 14.78 -11.27
N LEU A 195 4.76 13.78 -10.87
CA LEU A 195 4.36 12.80 -9.86
C LEU A 195 5.38 12.75 -8.71
N TYR A 196 4.88 12.56 -7.52
CA TYR A 196 5.67 12.40 -6.30
C TYR A 196 4.92 11.53 -5.30
N ILE A 197 5.62 10.60 -4.63
CA ILE A 197 5.02 9.81 -3.57
C ILE A 197 5.45 10.35 -2.20
N ALA A 198 4.49 10.74 -1.38
CA ALA A 198 4.71 11.10 0.01
C ALA A 198 4.33 9.93 0.92
N GLY A 199 5.09 9.72 1.98
CA GLY A 199 4.81 8.69 2.96
C GLY A 199 4.80 9.23 4.37
N GLY A 200 3.98 8.62 5.21
CA GLY A 200 3.92 8.97 6.62
C GLY A 200 3.54 7.76 7.44
N TYR A 201 3.98 7.74 8.69
CA TYR A 201 3.61 6.68 9.61
C TYR A 201 3.37 7.20 11.02
N SER A 202 2.62 6.41 11.78
CA SER A 202 2.51 6.57 13.24
C SER A 202 2.75 5.24 13.90
N VAL A 203 3.58 5.24 14.94
CA VAL A 203 3.67 4.07 15.82
C VAL A 203 2.38 3.94 16.61
N CYS A 204 1.97 2.71 16.87
CA CYS A 204 0.73 2.42 17.57
C CYS A 204 0.80 1.10 18.35
N SER A 205 0.03 1.04 19.40
CA SER A 205 -0.18 -0.16 20.21
C SER A 205 -1.53 -0.80 19.88
N SER A 206 -1.76 -2.04 20.35
CA SER A 206 -3.07 -2.67 20.24
C SER A 206 -4.17 -1.85 20.92
N ASP A 207 -3.86 -1.22 22.05
CA ASP A 207 -4.82 -0.38 22.77
C ASP A 207 -5.15 0.89 21.98
N SER A 208 -4.16 1.55 21.37
CA SER A 208 -4.41 2.74 20.54
C SER A 208 -5.22 2.41 19.28
N LEU A 209 -5.03 1.24 18.68
CA LEU A 209 -5.86 0.76 17.55
C LEU A 209 -7.31 0.47 17.98
N LYS A 210 -7.54 0.13 19.25
CA LYS A 210 -8.89 0.02 19.86
C LYS A 210 -9.45 1.34 20.40
N ASN A 211 -8.77 2.46 20.13
CA ASN A 211 -9.13 3.77 20.66
C ASN A 211 -9.04 3.87 22.18
N VAL A 212 -8.07 3.23 22.79
CA VAL A 212 -7.78 3.27 24.22
C VAL A 212 -6.39 3.88 24.44
N PRO A 213 -6.28 5.07 25.08
CA PRO A 213 -7.38 5.92 25.53
C PRO A 213 -8.20 6.52 24.38
N GLU A 214 -9.38 7.03 24.70
CA GLU A 214 -10.25 7.70 23.72
C GLU A 214 -9.50 8.80 22.95
N GLY A 215 -9.67 8.84 21.62
CA GLY A 215 -8.98 9.77 20.73
C GLY A 215 -7.62 9.27 20.22
N SER A 216 -7.05 8.19 20.79
CA SER A 216 -5.75 7.65 20.36
C SER A 216 -5.79 7.16 18.91
N TYR A 217 -6.88 6.52 18.47
CA TYR A 217 -7.07 6.08 17.09
C TYR A 217 -7.04 7.26 16.11
N ALA A 218 -7.78 8.32 16.38
CA ALA A 218 -7.77 9.52 15.53
C ALA A 218 -6.39 10.20 15.50
N GLN A 219 -5.63 10.13 16.58
CA GLN A 219 -4.28 10.71 16.67
C GLN A 219 -3.29 10.01 15.75
N ILE A 220 -3.42 8.69 15.54
CA ILE A 220 -2.60 7.93 14.57
C ILE A 220 -2.72 8.56 13.17
N PHE A 221 -3.94 8.77 12.67
CA PHE A 221 -4.18 9.35 11.35
C PHE A 221 -3.72 10.81 11.25
N LYS A 222 -3.88 11.60 12.31
CA LYS A 222 -3.37 12.99 12.35
C LYS A 222 -1.84 13.03 12.21
N ASN A 223 -1.13 12.12 12.87
CA ASN A 223 0.32 12.02 12.77
C ASN A 223 0.76 11.68 11.34
N ILE A 224 0.13 10.68 10.72
CA ILE A 224 0.37 10.27 9.34
C ILE A 224 0.14 11.44 8.38
N SER A 225 -1.03 12.07 8.47
CA SER A 225 -1.40 13.20 7.60
C SER A 225 -0.43 14.36 7.72
N ARG A 226 0.06 14.66 8.92
CA ARG A 226 1.05 15.71 9.16
C ARG A 226 2.38 15.38 8.47
N MET A 227 2.87 14.14 8.59
CA MET A 227 4.11 13.70 7.93
C MET A 227 3.98 13.79 6.41
N ILE A 228 2.89 13.26 5.84
CA ILE A 228 2.61 13.33 4.40
C ILE A 228 2.56 14.78 3.92
N SER A 229 1.86 15.65 4.64
CA SER A 229 1.77 17.08 4.30
C SER A 229 3.13 17.78 4.34
N THR A 230 3.97 17.46 5.32
CA THR A 230 5.33 17.98 5.42
C THR A 230 6.18 17.55 4.22
N GLN A 231 6.12 16.28 3.85
CA GLN A 231 6.86 15.76 2.68
C GLN A 231 6.36 16.39 1.37
N LYS A 232 5.05 16.56 1.23
CA LYS A 232 4.46 17.25 0.06
C LYS A 232 4.92 18.70 -0.06
N ALA A 233 5.16 19.38 1.06
CA ALA A 233 5.66 20.77 1.08
C ALA A 233 7.18 20.87 0.79
N SER A 234 7.96 19.78 1.00
CA SER A 234 9.42 19.76 0.81
C SER A 234 9.85 18.54 -0.02
N ARG A 235 9.37 18.44 -1.26
CA ARG A 235 9.52 17.26 -2.12
C ARG A 235 10.95 17.00 -2.56
N TYR A 236 11.71 18.05 -2.85
CA TYR A 236 13.00 17.95 -3.52
C TYR A 236 14.09 18.66 -2.74
N THR A 237 15.26 18.07 -2.72
CA THR A 237 16.48 18.71 -2.18
C THR A 237 16.95 19.84 -3.09
N ALA A 238 17.74 20.78 -2.54
CA ALA A 238 18.35 21.85 -3.32
C ALA A 238 19.19 21.30 -4.48
N GLY A 239 19.91 20.19 -4.28
CA GLY A 239 20.70 19.53 -5.33
C GLY A 239 19.84 19.00 -6.47
N GLN A 240 18.68 18.38 -6.16
CA GLN A 240 17.73 17.92 -7.18
C GLN A 240 17.12 19.08 -7.97
N LEU A 241 16.75 20.17 -7.30
CA LEU A 241 16.24 21.36 -7.97
C LEU A 241 17.29 22.01 -8.89
N ILE A 242 18.55 22.09 -8.46
CA ILE A 242 19.63 22.58 -9.31
C ILE A 242 19.84 21.65 -10.51
N ALA A 243 19.81 20.34 -10.32
CA ALA A 243 19.96 19.35 -11.40
C ALA A 243 18.83 19.46 -12.43
N LEU A 244 17.57 19.63 -11.98
CA LEU A 244 16.44 19.86 -12.86
C LEU A 244 16.57 21.12 -13.70
N ASN A 245 17.11 22.21 -13.12
CA ASN A 245 17.30 23.49 -13.81
C ASN A 245 18.54 23.51 -14.73
N ARG A 246 19.47 22.59 -14.55
CA ARG A 246 20.68 22.44 -15.40
C ARG A 246 20.47 21.46 -16.55
N LYS A 247 19.24 21.22 -16.98
CA LYS A 247 18.95 20.25 -18.03
C LYS A 247 19.78 20.51 -19.28
N LYS A 248 20.28 19.38 -19.83
CA LYS A 248 20.95 19.31 -21.13
C LYS A 248 20.04 19.87 -22.22
N GLU A 249 20.65 20.43 -23.27
CA GLU A 249 19.97 20.82 -24.50
C GLU A 249 19.08 19.68 -24.96
N SER A 250 17.78 19.88 -24.84
CA SER A 250 16.76 19.00 -25.40
C SER A 250 16.37 19.58 -26.75
N ASP A 251 16.07 18.72 -27.71
CA ASP A 251 15.44 19.16 -28.94
C ASP A 251 14.01 19.61 -28.62
N TYR A 252 13.84 20.89 -28.35
CA TYR A 252 12.55 21.50 -28.07
C TYR A 252 11.72 21.77 -29.34
N SER A 253 12.09 21.20 -30.48
CA SER A 253 11.45 21.47 -31.76
C SER A 253 10.09 20.81 -31.92
N ARG A 254 9.73 19.84 -31.08
CA ARG A 254 8.49 19.08 -31.23
C ARG A 254 7.73 18.94 -29.92
N GLU A 255 6.40 19.08 -30.02
CA GLU A 255 5.46 18.79 -28.96
C GLU A 255 4.88 17.39 -29.10
N CYS A 256 4.71 16.69 -27.96
CA CYS A 256 3.96 15.44 -27.95
C CYS A 256 2.50 15.69 -28.35
N ARG A 257 2.01 14.92 -29.33
CA ARG A 257 0.64 15.04 -29.86
C ARG A 257 -0.44 14.85 -28.79
N VAL A 258 -0.16 14.10 -27.73
CA VAL A 258 -1.11 13.73 -26.67
C VAL A 258 -1.05 14.70 -25.49
N CYS A 259 0.12 14.90 -24.87
CA CYS A 259 0.23 15.67 -23.64
C CYS A 259 0.83 17.07 -23.83
N ARG A 260 1.21 17.46 -25.05
CA ARG A 260 1.79 18.76 -25.41
C ARG A 260 3.10 19.10 -24.69
N ARG A 261 3.72 18.12 -24.03
CA ARG A 261 5.07 18.35 -23.47
C ARG A 261 6.07 18.52 -24.59
N ILE A 262 6.94 19.51 -24.42
CA ILE A 262 8.08 19.74 -25.30
C ILE A 262 9.21 18.83 -24.82
N GLU A 263 9.32 17.67 -25.46
CA GLU A 263 10.32 16.62 -25.15
C GLU A 263 10.75 15.96 -26.47
N SER A 264 11.73 15.05 -26.39
CA SER A 264 11.99 14.17 -27.53
C SER A 264 10.75 13.33 -27.81
N VAL A 265 10.30 13.33 -29.05
CA VAL A 265 9.15 12.54 -29.50
C VAL A 265 9.60 11.50 -30.51
N ASP A 266 8.92 10.35 -30.51
CA ASP A 266 9.13 9.27 -31.48
C ASP A 266 8.61 9.65 -32.89
N GLU A 267 8.72 8.73 -33.81
CA GLU A 267 8.22 8.89 -35.21
C GLU A 267 6.71 9.14 -35.29
N ASN A 268 5.94 8.69 -34.29
CA ASN A 268 4.52 8.90 -34.17
C ASN A 268 4.17 10.25 -33.48
N GLY A 269 5.18 11.02 -33.09
CA GLY A 269 5.00 12.29 -32.38
C GLY A 269 4.58 12.13 -30.93
N LEU A 270 4.95 11.02 -30.28
CA LEU A 270 4.64 10.72 -28.88
C LEU A 270 5.90 10.83 -28.03
N CYS A 271 5.76 11.44 -26.85
CA CYS A 271 6.82 11.40 -25.83
C CYS A 271 6.93 9.99 -25.24
N PRO A 272 8.04 9.63 -24.57
CA PRO A 272 8.24 8.29 -24.00
C PRO A 272 7.09 7.82 -23.12
N HIS A 273 6.49 8.71 -22.35
CA HIS A 273 5.34 8.37 -21.49
C HIS A 273 4.07 8.05 -22.27
N CYS A 274 3.78 8.84 -23.30
CA CYS A 274 2.58 8.62 -24.12
C CYS A 274 2.75 7.47 -25.10
N SER A 275 3.98 7.13 -25.46
CA SER A 275 4.29 5.97 -26.30
C SER A 275 4.19 4.65 -25.52
N ALA A 276 4.43 4.68 -24.20
CA ALA A 276 4.32 3.51 -23.33
C ALA A 276 2.88 3.20 -22.85
N LEU A 277 1.92 4.11 -23.07
CA LEU A 277 0.50 3.99 -22.66
C LEU A 277 -0.40 3.54 -23.81
#